data_13a2036e0eaceb07d330a14c8844076d
#
_entry.id   13a2036e0eaceb07d330a14c8844076d
#
_cell.length_a   1.000
_cell.length_b   1.000
_cell.length_c   1.000
_cell.angle_alpha   90.00
_cell.angle_beta   90.00
_cell.angle_gamma   90.00
#
_symmetry.space_group_name_H-M   'P 1'
#
loop_
_entity.id
_entity.type
_entity.pdbx_description
1 polymer ?
#
loop_
_entity_poly.entity_id
_entity_poly.type
_entity_poly.pdbx_seq_one_letter_code
_entity_poly.pdbx_strand_id
1 'polypeptide(L)'
;MTEKWIKGEVVSVKHWTESLYSIRIAAPEVKFIAGQYTKIGLNINNEEIARPYSFVNSPNDKFLEFYSVSVPNGPLSSALQKLKNGDQINIGPNGNGFLVLNEIPEVENIWMLATGTGIGPY
;
A
#
# COMPACT_ATOMS: atom_id res chain seq x y z
N MET A 1 -4.20 -22.93 -4.20
CA MET A 1 -3.18 -22.19 -4.93
C MET A 1 -2.47 -21.20 -4.00
N THR A 2 -1.19 -21.34 -3.85
CA THR A 2 -0.41 -20.40 -3.04
C THR A 2 -0.26 -19.07 -3.77
N GLU A 3 -0.57 -17.98 -3.10
CA GLU A 3 -0.29 -16.65 -3.64
C GLU A 3 1.22 -16.47 -3.78
N LYS A 4 1.61 -15.83 -4.89
CA LYS A 4 3.01 -15.50 -5.13
C LYS A 4 3.30 -14.15 -4.48
N TRP A 5 4.10 -14.14 -3.42
CA TRP A 5 4.50 -12.94 -2.73
C TRP A 5 5.87 -12.45 -3.19
N ILE A 6 6.00 -11.13 -3.31
CA ILE A 6 7.29 -10.47 -3.40
C ILE A 6 7.71 -10.11 -1.96
N LYS A 7 8.93 -10.42 -1.60
CA LYS A 7 9.49 -10.00 -0.30
C LYS A 7 10.00 -8.58 -0.43
N GLY A 8 9.33 -7.65 0.26
CA GLY A 8 9.77 -6.27 0.35
C GLY A 8 10.52 -6.02 1.64
N GLU A 9 11.33 -4.98 1.65
CA GLU A 9 12.05 -4.52 2.83
C GLU A 9 11.54 -3.14 3.22
N VAL A 10 11.15 -2.98 4.47
CA VAL A 10 10.70 -1.69 5.00
C VAL A 10 11.87 -0.71 5.03
N VAL A 11 11.69 0.45 4.39
CA VAL A 11 12.65 1.55 4.40
C VAL A 11 12.38 2.48 5.57
N SER A 12 11.12 2.85 5.76
CA SER A 12 10.72 3.74 6.85
C SER A 12 9.22 3.63 7.13
N VAL A 13 8.85 3.97 8.36
CA VAL A 13 7.45 4.19 8.76
C VAL A 13 7.39 5.59 9.34
N LYS A 14 6.54 6.44 8.76
CA LYS A 14 6.36 7.81 9.23
C LYS A 14 4.99 7.95 9.89
N HIS A 15 4.99 8.35 11.15
CA HIS A 15 3.77 8.59 11.91
C HIS A 15 3.35 10.04 11.72
N TRP A 16 2.16 10.24 11.15
CA TRP A 16 1.57 11.57 10.95
C TRP A 16 0.73 11.98 12.16
N THR A 17 0.03 11.01 12.74
CA THR A 17 -0.71 11.11 13.99
C THR A 17 -0.49 9.82 14.77
N GLU A 18 -1.14 9.64 15.91
CA GLU A 18 -1.07 8.39 16.67
C GLU A 18 -1.55 7.18 15.87
N SER A 19 -2.51 7.38 14.96
CA SER A 19 -3.11 6.29 14.19
C SER A 19 -2.77 6.34 12.71
N LEU A 20 -2.51 7.51 12.13
CA LEU A 20 -2.20 7.66 10.71
C LEU A 20 -0.71 7.59 10.47
N TYR A 21 -0.31 6.70 9.56
CA TYR A 21 1.10 6.54 9.21
C TYR A 21 1.24 6.21 7.72
N SER A 22 2.43 6.43 7.19
CA SER A 22 2.81 5.92 5.88
C SER A 22 4.00 5.00 6.02
N ILE A 23 4.05 3.97 5.16
CA ILE A 23 5.14 3.00 5.13
C ILE A 23 5.76 2.99 3.74
N ARG A 24 7.09 3.08 3.70
CA ARG A 24 7.87 2.99 2.45
C ARG A 24 8.59 1.67 2.39
N ILE A 25 8.56 1.04 1.23
CA ILE A 25 9.02 -0.33 1.05
C ILE A 25 9.86 -0.43 -0.22
N ALA A 26 11.01 -1.09 -0.12
CA ALA A 26 11.84 -1.45 -1.26
C ALA A 26 11.34 -2.78 -1.82
N ALA A 27 10.77 -2.75 -3.01
CA ALA A 27 10.28 -3.94 -3.72
C ALA A 27 10.28 -3.66 -5.23
N PRO A 28 11.46 -3.60 -5.86
CA PRO A 28 11.59 -3.14 -7.25
C PRO A 28 10.89 -4.04 -8.27
N GLU A 29 10.58 -5.29 -7.92
CA GLU A 29 9.87 -6.22 -8.81
C GLU A 29 8.38 -5.91 -8.96
N VAL A 30 7.80 -5.13 -8.03
CA VAL A 30 6.38 -4.80 -8.05
C VAL A 30 6.10 -3.74 -9.11
N LYS A 31 5.15 -4.01 -10.00
CA LYS A 31 4.74 -3.09 -11.07
C LYS A 31 3.28 -2.69 -10.90
N PHE A 32 3.00 -1.42 -11.11
CA PHE A 32 1.63 -0.90 -10.99
C PHE A 32 1.44 0.34 -11.86
N ILE A 33 0.17 0.70 -12.05
CA ILE A 33 -0.26 1.95 -12.70
C ILE A 33 -0.85 2.83 -11.60
N ALA A 34 -0.62 4.14 -11.68
CA ALA A 34 -1.15 5.09 -10.68
C ALA A 34 -2.67 4.92 -10.48
N GLY A 35 -3.10 4.83 -9.25
CA GLY A 35 -4.50 4.59 -8.86
C GLY A 35 -4.79 3.15 -8.45
N GLN A 36 -3.89 2.23 -8.73
CA GLN A 36 -4.05 0.82 -8.38
C GLN A 36 -3.68 0.53 -6.93
N TYR A 37 -4.00 -0.69 -6.50
CA TYR A 37 -3.68 -1.23 -5.18
C TYR A 37 -3.00 -2.59 -5.32
N THR A 38 -2.43 -3.08 -4.24
CA THR A 38 -1.97 -4.46 -4.12
C THR A 38 -2.23 -4.97 -2.72
N LYS A 39 -2.03 -6.25 -2.49
CA LYS A 39 -2.13 -6.82 -1.15
C LYS A 39 -0.80 -6.65 -0.43
N ILE A 40 -0.89 -6.30 0.85
CA ILE A 40 0.24 -6.30 1.78
C ILE A 40 -0.07 -7.32 2.86
N GLY A 41 0.90 -8.14 3.21
CA GLY A 41 0.72 -9.18 4.20
C GLY A 41 1.89 -9.34 5.15
N LEU A 42 1.57 -9.82 6.34
CA LEU A 42 2.53 -10.21 7.36
C LEU A 42 2.12 -11.57 7.93
N ASN A 43 3.10 -12.34 8.35
CA ASN A 43 2.84 -13.51 9.16
C ASN A 43 2.69 -13.06 10.61
N ILE A 44 1.50 -13.24 11.16
CA ILE A 44 1.18 -12.87 12.55
C ILE A 44 0.67 -14.13 13.25
N ASN A 45 1.38 -14.58 14.29
CA ASN A 45 1.04 -15.79 15.03
C ASN A 45 0.89 -17.02 14.10
N ASN A 46 1.84 -17.19 13.17
CA ASN A 46 1.87 -18.30 12.21
C ASN A 46 0.72 -18.30 11.20
N GLU A 47 0.04 -17.17 11.05
CA GLU A 47 -1.03 -16.98 10.06
C GLU A 47 -0.68 -15.83 9.15
N GLU A 48 -0.78 -16.04 7.84
CA GLU A 48 -0.58 -14.97 6.86
C GLU A 48 -1.83 -14.10 6.80
N ILE A 49 -1.69 -12.84 7.23
CA ILE A 49 -2.78 -11.87 7.20
C ILE A 49 -2.46 -10.82 6.16
N ALA A 50 -3.33 -10.68 5.17
CA ALA A 50 -3.13 -9.73 4.07
C ALA A 50 -4.39 -8.91 3.82
N ARG A 51 -4.18 -7.64 3.41
CA ARG A 51 -5.26 -6.71 3.06
C ARG A 51 -4.84 -5.86 1.87
N PRO A 52 -5.80 -5.35 1.10
CA PRO A 52 -5.50 -4.45 -0.01
C PRO A 52 -5.10 -3.06 0.50
N TYR A 53 -4.09 -2.50 -0.15
CA TYR A 53 -3.59 -1.14 0.09
C TYR A 53 -3.31 -0.46 -1.24
N SER A 54 -3.78 0.78 -1.37
CA SER A 54 -3.52 1.57 -2.57
C SER A 54 -2.11 2.15 -2.54
N PHE A 55 -1.44 2.13 -3.70
CA PHE A 55 -0.17 2.82 -3.84
C PHE A 55 -0.39 4.33 -3.77
N VAL A 56 0.45 5.03 -3.02
CA VAL A 56 0.39 6.50 -2.92
C VAL A 56 1.61 7.17 -3.53
N ASN A 57 2.56 6.38 -4.02
CA ASN A 57 3.74 6.87 -4.73
C ASN A 57 3.51 6.82 -6.25
N SER A 58 4.34 7.56 -6.99
CA SER A 58 4.38 7.45 -8.45
C SER A 58 4.93 6.07 -8.86
N PRO A 59 4.44 5.49 -9.97
CA PRO A 59 5.02 4.25 -10.51
C PRO A 59 6.51 4.34 -10.83
N ASN A 60 7.04 5.56 -10.99
CA ASN A 60 8.45 5.81 -11.30
C ASN A 60 9.31 6.03 -10.05
N ASP A 61 8.70 6.06 -8.87
CA ASP A 61 9.46 6.22 -7.63
C ASP A 61 10.27 4.96 -7.31
N LYS A 62 11.39 5.18 -6.65
CA LYS A 62 12.30 4.10 -6.25
C LYS A 62 11.66 3.15 -5.23
N PHE A 63 10.83 3.68 -4.33
CA PHE A 63 10.19 2.92 -3.26
C PHE A 63 8.68 2.95 -3.40
N LEU A 64 8.03 1.88 -2.97
CA LEU A 64 6.58 1.86 -2.79
C LEU A 64 6.21 2.60 -1.52
N GLU A 65 5.05 3.25 -1.51
CA GLU A 65 4.54 3.93 -0.32
C GLU A 65 3.05 3.66 -0.18
N PHE A 66 2.62 3.45 1.07
CA PHE A 66 1.24 3.15 1.40
C PHE A 66 0.82 3.97 2.61
N TYR A 67 -0.42 4.49 2.59
CA TYR A 67 -1.06 5.09 3.76
C TYR A 67 -1.87 4.05 4.52
N SER A 68 -1.81 4.11 5.83
CA SER A 68 -2.61 3.25 6.68
C SER A 68 -3.06 3.97 7.95
N VAL A 69 -4.21 3.56 8.44
CA VAL A 69 -4.69 3.96 9.76
C VAL A 69 -4.68 2.71 10.63
N SER A 70 -4.06 2.83 11.80
CA SER A 70 -4.10 1.75 12.80
C SER A 70 -5.51 1.65 13.36
N VAL A 71 -6.18 0.53 13.09
CA VAL A 71 -7.54 0.27 13.52
C VAL A 71 -7.50 -0.48 14.84
N PRO A 72 -8.25 -0.07 15.88
CA PRO A 72 -8.36 -0.84 17.12
C PRO A 72 -8.79 -2.28 16.80
N ASN A 73 -8.08 -3.27 17.34
CA ASN A 73 -8.29 -4.70 17.07
C ASN A 73 -8.05 -5.13 15.62
N GLY A 74 -7.48 -4.26 14.78
CA GLY A 74 -7.02 -4.62 13.43
C GLY A 74 -5.65 -5.27 13.52
N PRO A 75 -5.53 -6.59 13.24
CA PRO A 75 -4.25 -7.27 13.44
C PRO A 75 -3.15 -6.78 12.52
N LEU A 76 -3.46 -6.54 11.24
CA LEU A 76 -2.45 -6.15 10.27
C LEU A 76 -2.04 -4.69 10.42
N SER A 77 -2.98 -3.75 10.50
CA SER A 77 -2.65 -2.32 10.56
C SER A 77 -1.83 -1.97 11.80
N SER A 78 -2.13 -2.62 12.93
CA SER A 78 -1.36 -2.45 14.17
C SER A 78 0.06 -3.00 14.06
N ALA A 79 0.22 -4.13 13.39
CA ALA A 79 1.53 -4.75 13.19
C ALA A 79 2.37 -3.94 12.19
N LEU A 80 1.77 -3.47 11.09
CA LEU A 80 2.46 -2.62 10.11
C LEU A 80 3.00 -1.34 10.74
N GLN A 81 2.23 -0.72 11.62
CA GLN A 81 2.61 0.52 12.29
C GLN A 81 3.91 0.37 13.11
N LYS A 82 4.18 -0.83 13.60
CA LYS A 82 5.34 -1.13 14.45
C LYS A 82 6.57 -1.59 13.69
N LEU A 83 6.48 -1.76 12.38
CA LEU A 83 7.62 -2.16 11.56
C LEU A 83 8.70 -1.08 11.54
N LYS A 84 9.93 -1.53 11.33
CA LYS A 84 11.12 -0.69 11.32
C LYS A 84 11.95 -0.95 10.08
N ASN A 85 12.84 -0.03 9.76
CA ASN A 85 13.79 -0.19 8.67
C ASN A 85 14.48 -1.56 8.75
N GLY A 86 14.44 -2.30 7.65
CA GLY A 86 15.03 -3.62 7.55
C GLY A 86 14.05 -4.77 7.75
N ASP A 87 12.86 -4.51 8.30
CA ASP A 87 11.85 -5.56 8.47
C ASP A 87 11.31 -6.02 7.12
N GLN A 88 10.96 -7.29 7.03
CA GLN A 88 10.39 -7.88 5.81
C GLN A 88 8.88 -7.81 5.81
N ILE A 89 8.33 -7.66 4.61
CA ILE A 89 6.89 -7.57 4.38
C ILE A 89 6.56 -8.26 3.05
N ASN A 90 5.41 -8.91 3.00
CA ASN A 90 4.93 -9.58 1.79
C ASN A 90 4.08 -8.61 0.96
N ILE A 91 4.36 -8.53 -0.33
CA ILE A 91 3.67 -7.63 -1.25
C ILE A 91 3.23 -8.40 -2.47
N GLY A 92 2.00 -8.16 -2.93
CA GLY A 92 1.51 -8.71 -4.17
C GLY A 92 2.35 -8.23 -5.35
N PRO A 93 2.61 -9.07 -6.35
CA PRO A 93 3.56 -8.78 -7.42
C PRO A 93 3.10 -7.70 -8.40
N ASN A 94 1.80 -7.45 -8.49
CA ASN A 94 1.21 -6.55 -9.48
C ASN A 94 0.20 -5.61 -8.87
N GLY A 95 0.06 -4.43 -9.48
CA GLY A 95 -1.06 -3.56 -9.21
C GLY A 95 -2.37 -4.15 -9.72
N ASN A 96 -3.46 -3.84 -9.02
CA ASN A 96 -4.82 -4.28 -9.36
C ASN A 96 -5.76 -3.09 -9.30
N GLY A 97 -6.89 -3.17 -9.99
CA GLY A 97 -7.93 -2.16 -9.96
C GLY A 97 -7.94 -1.26 -11.18
N PHE A 98 -9.03 -0.51 -11.31
CA PHE A 98 -9.35 0.27 -12.49
C PHE A 98 -9.52 1.76 -12.21
N LEU A 99 -9.10 2.25 -11.05
CA LEU A 99 -9.10 3.69 -10.74
C LEU A 99 -7.87 4.33 -11.39
N VAL A 100 -7.83 4.29 -12.71
CA VAL A 100 -6.70 4.73 -13.52
C VAL A 100 -7.17 5.69 -14.60
N LEU A 101 -6.28 6.57 -15.05
CA LEU A 101 -6.62 7.58 -16.06
C LEU A 101 -7.13 6.97 -17.37
N ASN A 102 -6.64 5.80 -17.75
CA ASN A 102 -7.06 5.14 -18.98
C ASN A 102 -8.54 4.75 -19.01
N GLU A 103 -9.18 4.64 -17.86
CA GLU A 103 -10.61 4.32 -17.74
C GLU A 103 -11.50 5.57 -17.79
N ILE A 104 -10.90 6.75 -17.77
CA ILE A 104 -11.64 8.02 -17.79
C ILE A 104 -11.72 8.50 -19.23
N PRO A 105 -12.93 8.90 -19.74
CA PRO A 105 -13.04 9.49 -21.05
C PRO A 105 -12.28 10.81 -21.13
N GLU A 106 -11.97 11.25 -22.33
CA GLU A 106 -11.31 12.52 -22.53
C GLU A 106 -12.23 13.67 -22.10
N VAL A 107 -11.78 14.44 -21.10
CA VAL A 107 -12.56 15.52 -20.47
C VAL A 107 -11.64 16.70 -20.12
N GLU A 108 -12.21 17.87 -20.00
CA GLU A 108 -11.47 19.08 -19.61
C GLU A 108 -11.22 19.18 -18.10
N ASN A 109 -12.11 18.60 -17.30
CA ASN A 109 -12.06 18.71 -15.84
C ASN A 109 -12.29 17.35 -15.20
N ILE A 110 -11.48 17.04 -14.18
CA ILE A 110 -11.62 15.84 -13.37
C ILE A 110 -11.83 16.26 -11.92
N TRP A 111 -12.88 15.72 -11.29
CA TRP A 111 -13.11 15.91 -9.87
C TRP A 111 -12.60 14.69 -9.11
N MET A 112 -11.69 14.93 -8.16
CA MET A 112 -11.14 13.88 -7.30
C MET A 112 -11.73 14.03 -5.90
N LEU A 113 -12.58 13.08 -5.50
CA LEU A 113 -13.28 13.11 -4.23
C LEU A 113 -12.71 12.02 -3.33
N ALA A 114 -12.31 12.39 -2.12
CA ALA A 114 -11.71 11.44 -1.19
C ALA A 114 -11.98 11.82 0.26
N THR A 115 -12.05 10.79 1.12
CA THR A 115 -12.04 10.95 2.57
C THR A 115 -10.95 10.05 3.16
N GLY A 116 -10.32 10.50 4.24
CA GLY A 116 -9.30 9.72 4.94
C GLY A 116 -8.16 9.29 4.02
N THR A 117 -7.74 8.04 4.14
CA THR A 117 -6.66 7.46 3.31
C THR A 117 -7.04 7.30 1.85
N GLY A 118 -8.32 7.48 1.50
CA GLY A 118 -8.79 7.41 0.11
C GLY A 118 -8.17 8.46 -0.81
N ILE A 119 -7.53 9.50 -0.28
CA ILE A 119 -6.81 10.49 -1.07
C ILE A 119 -5.53 9.90 -1.70
N GLY A 120 -5.01 8.83 -1.10
CA GLY A 120 -3.74 8.24 -1.54
C GLY A 120 -3.66 7.88 -3.03
N PRO A 121 -4.67 7.20 -3.61
CA PRO A 121 -4.65 6.83 -5.03
C PRO A 121 -4.55 8.02 -5.99
N TYR A 122 -5.04 9.18 -5.61
CA TYR A 122 -4.98 10.38 -6.44
C TYR A 122 -3.59 11.02 -6.48
#